data_c8ab15a9ecfb304b430f79a6e2d39cd3
#
_entry.id   c8ab15a9ecfb304b430f79a6e2d39cd3
#
_cell.length_a   1.000
_cell.length_b   1.000
_cell.length_c   1.000
_cell.angle_alpha   90.00
_cell.angle_beta   90.00
_cell.angle_gamma   90.00
#
_symmetry.space_group_name_H-M   'P 1'
#
loop_
_entity.id
_entity.type
_entity.pdbx_description
1 polymer ?
#
loop_
_entity_poly.entity_id
_entity_poly.type
_entity_poly.pdbx_seq_one_letter_code
_entity_poly.pdbx_strand_id
1 'polypeptide(L)'
;MFASDCDIFIPAATEGTVTEQNQEQIKAKVICEAANGPLTSRADHYLNKRGVLIIPDLYANAGGVAVSYFEWVRNLSHMRFGRMEKRRKEYENASLINLIESSTGSRIPSNKKLLLSKGRTELDLVRSGLEDMMFEAYENMSEIWNKNDYPSLRTTAY
;
A
#
# COMPACT_ATOMS: atom_id res chain seq x y z
N MET A 1 -13.54 -16.71 15.70
CA MET A 1 -12.88 -15.73 14.84
C MET A 1 -12.65 -14.41 15.56
N PHE A 2 -13.69 -13.68 16.02
CA PHE A 2 -13.49 -12.39 16.71
C PHE A 2 -12.70 -12.48 18.02
N ALA A 3 -12.80 -13.58 18.74
CA ALA A 3 -12.09 -13.84 20.00
C ALA A 3 -10.66 -14.38 19.81
N SER A 4 -10.14 -14.41 18.58
CA SER A 4 -8.76 -14.86 18.33
C SER A 4 -7.76 -13.99 19.06
N ASP A 5 -6.70 -14.58 19.56
CA ASP A 5 -5.60 -13.86 20.17
C ASP A 5 -4.65 -13.38 19.06
N CYS A 6 -4.74 -12.10 18.72
CA CYS A 6 -3.96 -11.48 17.66
C CYS A 6 -3.73 -10.00 17.96
N ASP A 7 -2.62 -9.45 17.47
CA ASP A 7 -2.32 -8.03 17.61
C ASP A 7 -3.05 -7.18 16.55
N ILE A 8 -3.27 -7.74 15.36
CA ILE A 8 -3.93 -7.06 14.23
C ILE A 8 -5.11 -7.89 13.77
N PHE A 9 -6.28 -7.26 13.64
CA PHE A 9 -7.49 -7.86 13.09
C PHE A 9 -7.86 -7.17 11.77
N ILE A 10 -8.07 -7.95 10.70
CA ILE A 10 -8.35 -7.44 9.35
C ILE A 10 -9.73 -7.95 8.89
N PRO A 11 -10.81 -7.21 9.10
CA PRO A 11 -12.12 -7.54 8.54
C PRO A 11 -12.10 -7.29 7.03
N ALA A 12 -12.15 -8.36 6.23
CA ALA A 12 -12.00 -8.31 4.78
C ALA A 12 -13.17 -8.97 4.01
N ALA A 13 -14.27 -9.30 4.70
CA ALA A 13 -15.37 -10.05 4.08
C ALA A 13 -16.53 -9.13 3.64
N THR A 14 -17.31 -8.61 4.59
CA THR A 14 -18.54 -7.85 4.31
C THR A 14 -18.65 -6.64 5.23
N GLU A 15 -19.50 -5.70 4.85
CA GLU A 15 -19.95 -4.60 5.70
C GLU A 15 -20.63 -5.11 6.98
N GLY A 16 -20.60 -4.30 8.05
CA GLY A 16 -21.30 -4.59 9.29
C GLY A 16 -20.89 -5.89 9.99
N THR A 17 -19.67 -6.36 9.75
CA THR A 17 -19.15 -7.60 10.35
C THR A 17 -18.87 -7.45 11.85
N VAL A 18 -18.38 -6.29 12.26
CA VAL A 18 -18.12 -5.94 13.66
C VAL A 18 -19.25 -5.05 14.17
N THR A 19 -19.98 -5.56 15.15
CA THR A 19 -21.16 -4.94 15.70
C THR A 19 -21.09 -4.87 17.22
N GLU A 20 -22.07 -4.28 17.85
CA GLU A 20 -22.24 -4.22 19.31
C GLU A 20 -22.31 -5.62 19.95
N GLN A 21 -22.69 -6.65 19.17
CA GLN A 21 -22.84 -8.02 19.68
C GLN A 21 -21.49 -8.76 19.79
N ASN A 22 -20.46 -8.33 19.04
CA ASN A 22 -19.17 -9.03 18.97
C ASN A 22 -17.95 -8.14 19.24
N GLN A 23 -18.10 -6.83 19.32
CA GLN A 23 -17.03 -5.86 19.56
C GLN A 23 -16.19 -6.17 20.81
N GLU A 24 -16.81 -6.67 21.86
CA GLU A 24 -16.14 -7.00 23.13
C GLU A 24 -15.18 -8.19 23.00
N GLN A 25 -15.42 -9.07 22.02
CA GLN A 25 -14.61 -10.26 21.79
C GLN A 25 -13.26 -9.93 21.14
N ILE A 26 -13.15 -8.76 20.50
CA ILE A 26 -11.93 -8.36 19.79
C ILE A 26 -10.84 -8.02 20.78
N LYS A 27 -9.72 -8.74 20.67
CA LYS A 27 -8.54 -8.55 21.52
C LYS A 27 -7.43 -7.75 20.84
N ALA A 28 -7.52 -7.57 19.52
CA ALA A 28 -6.53 -6.88 18.71
C ALA A 28 -6.34 -5.42 19.16
N LYS A 29 -5.10 -4.95 19.07
CA LYS A 29 -4.72 -3.56 19.33
C LYS A 29 -4.92 -2.68 18.11
N VAL A 30 -4.91 -3.29 16.92
CA VAL A 30 -5.06 -2.60 15.63
C VAL A 30 -6.13 -3.32 14.81
N ILE A 31 -7.01 -2.54 14.19
CA ILE A 31 -7.98 -3.03 13.19
C ILE A 31 -7.65 -2.35 11.86
N CYS A 32 -7.48 -3.13 10.79
CA CYS A 32 -7.29 -2.63 9.44
C CYS A 32 -8.50 -3.02 8.58
N GLU A 33 -9.32 -2.06 8.19
CA GLU A 33 -10.58 -2.29 7.49
C GLU A 33 -10.37 -2.55 6.00
N ALA A 34 -10.18 -3.81 5.63
CA ALA A 34 -10.03 -4.19 4.22
C ALA A 34 -11.38 -4.33 3.48
N ALA A 35 -12.49 -4.57 4.19
CA ALA A 35 -13.85 -4.47 3.63
C ALA A 35 -14.37 -3.03 3.73
N ASN A 36 -15.40 -2.70 2.95
CA ASN A 36 -16.10 -1.42 3.07
C ASN A 36 -17.03 -1.45 4.28
N GLY A 37 -16.95 -0.46 5.16
CA GLY A 37 -17.81 -0.30 6.33
C GLY A 37 -17.92 -1.54 7.24
N PRO A 38 -16.83 -2.25 7.58
CA PRO A 38 -16.94 -3.49 8.34
C PRO A 38 -17.34 -3.29 9.80
N LEU A 39 -17.10 -2.10 10.34
CA LEU A 39 -17.48 -1.72 11.70
C LEU A 39 -18.75 -0.87 11.69
N THR A 40 -19.71 -1.19 12.59
CA THR A 40 -20.81 -0.27 12.87
C THR A 40 -20.30 0.98 13.60
N SER A 41 -20.97 2.12 13.48
CA SER A 41 -20.60 3.35 14.19
C SER A 41 -20.44 3.16 15.70
N ARG A 42 -21.30 2.33 16.31
CA ARG A 42 -21.24 2.05 17.75
C ARG A 42 -20.03 1.19 18.10
N ALA A 43 -19.73 0.17 17.27
CA ALA A 43 -18.56 -0.67 17.45
C ALA A 43 -17.27 0.15 17.28
N ASP A 44 -17.21 1.02 16.29
CA ASP A 44 -16.08 1.94 16.09
C ASP A 44 -15.85 2.82 17.34
N HIS A 45 -16.89 3.47 17.82
CA HIS A 45 -16.80 4.31 19.01
C HIS A 45 -16.35 3.54 20.26
N TYR A 46 -16.90 2.32 20.48
CA TYR A 46 -16.52 1.45 21.59
C TYR A 46 -15.04 1.04 21.53
N LEU A 47 -14.57 0.62 20.35
CA LEU A 47 -13.20 0.16 20.16
C LEU A 47 -12.19 1.31 20.27
N ASN A 48 -12.51 2.48 19.72
CA ASN A 48 -11.69 3.69 19.90
C ASN A 48 -11.56 4.07 21.38
N LYS A 49 -12.65 4.01 22.15
CA LYS A 49 -12.59 4.27 23.62
C LYS A 49 -11.71 3.25 24.37
N ARG A 50 -11.59 2.03 23.86
CA ARG A 50 -10.67 1.03 24.40
C ARG A 50 -9.21 1.25 23.99
N GLY A 51 -8.93 2.26 23.18
CA GLY A 51 -7.59 2.55 22.67
C GLY A 51 -7.16 1.64 21.50
N VAL A 52 -8.10 0.98 20.81
CA VAL A 52 -7.82 0.21 19.60
C VAL A 52 -7.60 1.18 18.45
N LEU A 53 -6.46 1.09 17.78
CA LEU A 53 -6.19 1.87 16.58
C LEU A 53 -6.97 1.30 15.39
N ILE A 54 -7.82 2.10 14.77
CA ILE A 54 -8.59 1.70 13.59
C ILE A 54 -8.06 2.42 12.36
N ILE A 55 -7.53 1.64 11.42
CA ILE A 55 -7.13 2.11 10.10
C ILE A 55 -8.38 2.03 9.22
N PRO A 56 -8.94 3.17 8.78
CA PRO A 56 -10.26 3.21 8.14
C PRO A 56 -10.25 2.63 6.73
N ASP A 57 -11.39 2.11 6.31
CA ASP A 57 -11.63 1.49 5.01
C ASP A 57 -11.30 2.39 3.82
N LEU A 58 -11.69 3.68 3.89
CA LEU A 58 -11.38 4.66 2.84
C LEU A 58 -9.87 4.73 2.50
N TYR A 59 -9.03 4.47 3.48
CA TYR A 59 -7.59 4.39 3.28
C TYR A 59 -7.14 2.95 2.99
N ALA A 60 -7.49 2.01 3.86
CA ALA A 60 -6.92 0.66 3.86
C ALA A 60 -7.25 -0.14 2.59
N ASN A 61 -8.43 0.03 2.00
CA ASN A 61 -8.85 -0.69 0.80
C ASN A 61 -8.70 0.09 -0.51
N ALA A 62 -8.30 1.37 -0.46
CA ALA A 62 -8.15 2.24 -1.63
C ALA A 62 -7.14 1.73 -2.66
N GLY A 63 -6.13 0.96 -2.23
CA GLY A 63 -5.10 0.43 -3.11
C GLY A 63 -5.65 -0.43 -4.25
N GLY A 64 -6.71 -1.20 -4.02
CA GLY A 64 -7.35 -2.02 -5.05
C GLY A 64 -7.94 -1.18 -6.19
N VAL A 65 -8.62 -0.10 -5.85
CA VAL A 65 -9.19 0.85 -6.84
C VAL A 65 -8.08 1.57 -7.60
N ALA A 66 -7.03 1.99 -6.92
CA ALA A 66 -5.90 2.67 -7.54
C ALA A 66 -5.19 1.79 -8.58
N VAL A 67 -4.95 0.52 -8.27
CA VAL A 67 -4.36 -0.43 -9.22
C VAL A 67 -5.30 -0.66 -10.42
N SER A 68 -6.60 -0.77 -10.19
CA SER A 68 -7.60 -0.88 -11.26
C SER A 68 -7.60 0.35 -12.17
N TYR A 69 -7.42 1.55 -11.62
CA TYR A 69 -7.28 2.78 -12.39
C TYR A 69 -6.01 2.78 -13.25
N PHE A 70 -4.87 2.36 -12.71
CA PHE A 70 -3.64 2.22 -13.48
C PHE A 70 -3.80 1.23 -14.65
N GLU A 71 -4.48 0.11 -14.42
CA GLU A 71 -4.77 -0.86 -15.47
C GLU A 71 -5.68 -0.28 -16.54
N TRP A 72 -6.72 0.45 -16.16
CA TRP A 72 -7.63 1.11 -17.07
C TRP A 72 -6.91 2.14 -17.95
N VAL A 73 -6.09 3.04 -17.38
CA VAL A 73 -5.28 4.03 -18.10
C VAL A 73 -4.35 3.33 -19.09
N ARG A 74 -3.72 2.25 -18.66
CA ARG A 74 -2.87 1.42 -19.54
C ARG A 74 -3.63 0.87 -20.73
N ASN A 75 -4.83 0.36 -20.50
CA ASN A 75 -5.66 -0.21 -21.56
C ASN A 75 -6.13 0.86 -22.55
N LEU A 76 -6.48 2.05 -22.07
CA LEU A 76 -6.84 3.19 -22.95
C LEU A 76 -5.68 3.67 -23.83
N SER A 77 -4.48 3.71 -23.29
CA SER A 77 -3.32 4.24 -24.01
C SER A 77 -2.86 3.32 -25.14
N HIS A 78 -3.34 2.07 -25.20
CA HIS A 78 -2.90 1.03 -26.15
C HIS A 78 -1.37 0.88 -26.26
N MET A 79 -0.61 1.56 -25.41
CA MET A 79 0.85 1.57 -25.39
C MET A 79 1.38 0.69 -24.27
N ARG A 80 2.30 -0.19 -24.62
CA ARG A 80 3.06 -0.99 -23.65
C ARG A 80 4.24 -0.15 -23.13
N PHE A 81 3.95 0.92 -22.40
CA PHE A 81 4.98 1.84 -21.87
C PHE A 81 6.08 1.11 -21.12
N GLY A 82 5.73 0.12 -20.33
CA GLY A 82 6.71 -0.62 -19.56
C GLY A 82 7.78 -1.36 -20.38
N ARG A 83 7.49 -1.77 -21.63
CA ARG A 83 8.51 -2.42 -22.48
C ARG A 83 9.54 -1.48 -23.03
N MET A 84 9.12 -0.30 -23.46
CA MET A 84 10.04 0.70 -24.04
C MET A 84 10.94 1.25 -22.93
N GLU A 85 10.36 1.61 -21.80
CA GLU A 85 11.09 2.10 -20.63
C GLU A 85 12.06 1.05 -20.08
N LYS A 86 11.62 -0.19 -19.99
CA LYS A 86 12.48 -1.32 -19.56
C LYS A 86 13.70 -1.46 -20.49
N ARG A 87 13.51 -1.47 -21.83
CA ARG A 87 14.62 -1.58 -22.79
C ARG A 87 15.57 -0.40 -22.70
N ARG A 88 15.04 0.81 -22.54
CA ARG A 88 15.86 2.01 -22.38
C ARG A 88 16.73 1.90 -21.13
N LYS A 89 16.14 1.53 -20.00
CA LYS A 89 16.87 1.33 -18.74
C LYS A 89 17.89 0.21 -18.82
N GLU A 90 17.56 -0.90 -19.45
CA GLU A 90 18.50 -2.00 -19.66
C GLU A 90 19.72 -1.56 -20.49
N TYR A 91 19.50 -0.73 -21.51
CA TYR A 91 20.59 -0.17 -22.33
C TYR A 91 21.44 0.83 -21.53
N GLU A 92 20.82 1.76 -20.80
CA GLU A 92 21.50 2.72 -19.93
C GLU A 92 22.33 2.01 -18.87
N ASN A 93 21.78 1.03 -18.17
CA ASN A 93 22.47 0.26 -17.17
C ASN A 93 23.64 -0.54 -17.75
N ALA A 94 23.46 -1.16 -18.91
CA ALA A 94 24.54 -1.88 -19.58
C ALA A 94 25.70 -0.92 -19.97
N SER A 95 25.37 0.28 -20.44
CA SER A 95 26.35 1.30 -20.78
C SER A 95 27.14 1.79 -19.56
N LEU A 96 26.43 2.02 -18.43
CA LEU A 96 27.06 2.38 -17.16
C LEU A 96 27.99 1.27 -16.63
N ILE A 97 27.55 0.02 -16.69
CA ILE A 97 28.35 -1.13 -16.27
C ILE A 97 29.64 -1.21 -17.10
N ASN A 98 29.53 -1.07 -18.41
CA ASN A 98 30.71 -1.07 -19.31
C ASN A 98 31.65 0.10 -19.02
N LEU A 99 31.12 1.29 -18.75
CA LEU A 99 31.92 2.46 -18.36
C LEU A 99 32.67 2.21 -17.05
N ILE A 100 32.01 1.65 -16.04
CA ILE A 100 32.64 1.32 -14.76
C ILE A 100 33.77 0.28 -14.97
N GLU A 101 33.49 -0.79 -15.70
CA GLU A 101 34.49 -1.84 -15.99
C GLU A 101 35.72 -1.27 -16.73
N SER A 102 35.49 -0.40 -17.72
CA SER A 102 36.60 0.21 -18.49
C SER A 102 37.41 1.23 -17.67
N SER A 103 36.73 1.98 -16.78
CA SER A 103 37.38 3.01 -15.97
C SER A 103 38.15 2.43 -14.76
N THR A 104 37.65 1.35 -14.20
CA THR A 104 38.25 0.74 -12.99
C THR A 104 39.18 -0.42 -13.29
N GLY A 105 39.16 -0.98 -14.51
CA GLY A 105 39.86 -2.20 -14.87
C GLY A 105 39.32 -3.47 -14.18
N SER A 106 38.28 -3.35 -13.37
CA SER A 106 37.68 -4.44 -12.60
C SER A 106 36.46 -5.00 -13.30
N ARG A 107 36.33 -6.32 -13.41
CA ARG A 107 35.15 -6.98 -13.99
C ARG A 107 34.10 -7.24 -12.93
N ILE A 108 32.87 -6.87 -13.23
CA ILE A 108 31.68 -7.18 -12.39
C ILE A 108 31.28 -8.64 -12.63
N PRO A 109 31.11 -9.47 -11.59
CA PRO A 109 30.66 -10.86 -11.73
C PRO A 109 29.36 -10.95 -12.53
N SER A 110 29.22 -11.93 -13.41
CA SER A 110 28.13 -12.07 -14.38
C SER A 110 26.75 -12.10 -13.72
N ASN A 111 26.62 -12.72 -12.55
CA ASN A 111 25.38 -12.76 -11.78
C ASN A 111 24.96 -11.36 -11.29
N LYS A 112 25.92 -10.55 -10.81
CA LYS A 112 25.68 -9.16 -10.41
C LYS A 112 25.40 -8.28 -11.62
N LYS A 113 26.12 -8.48 -12.73
CA LYS A 113 25.90 -7.76 -13.98
C LYS A 113 24.50 -7.97 -14.50
N LEU A 114 23.99 -9.21 -14.49
CA LEU A 114 22.61 -9.53 -14.89
C LEU A 114 21.58 -8.85 -13.99
N LEU A 115 21.80 -8.81 -12.69
CA LEU A 115 20.91 -8.15 -11.72
C LEU A 115 20.86 -6.63 -11.93
N LEU A 116 22.03 -6.01 -12.12
CA LEU A 116 22.16 -4.56 -12.32
C LEU A 116 21.63 -4.12 -13.70
N SER A 117 21.72 -4.98 -14.72
CA SER A 117 21.25 -4.65 -16.08
C SER A 117 19.72 -4.73 -16.23
N LYS A 118 18.99 -5.39 -15.33
CA LYS A 118 17.54 -5.51 -15.42
C LYS A 118 16.85 -4.15 -15.33
N GLY A 119 16.03 -3.82 -16.31
CA GLY A 119 15.09 -2.71 -16.24
C GLY A 119 13.87 -3.06 -15.37
N ARG A 120 13.20 -2.02 -14.84
CA ARG A 120 11.96 -2.19 -14.08
C ARG A 120 10.88 -2.87 -14.93
N THR A 121 10.15 -3.76 -14.32
CA THR A 121 8.98 -4.38 -14.94
C THR A 121 7.76 -3.47 -14.78
N GLU A 122 6.72 -3.74 -15.54
CA GLU A 122 5.43 -3.06 -15.39
C GLU A 122 4.84 -3.24 -13.98
N LEU A 123 5.02 -4.43 -13.41
CA LEU A 123 4.63 -4.72 -12.03
C LEU A 123 5.41 -3.85 -11.01
N ASP A 124 6.70 -3.62 -11.25
CA ASP A 124 7.51 -2.77 -10.38
C ASP A 124 7.05 -1.31 -10.43
N LEU A 125 6.62 -0.83 -11.60
CA LEU A 125 6.06 0.52 -11.77
C LEU A 125 4.72 0.67 -11.04
N VAL A 126 3.82 -0.32 -11.18
CA VAL A 126 2.52 -0.31 -10.50
C VAL A 126 2.71 -0.36 -8.98
N ARG A 127 3.60 -1.21 -8.49
CA ARG A 127 3.92 -1.31 -7.05
C ARG A 127 4.47 0.01 -6.52
N SER A 128 5.45 0.60 -7.21
CA SER A 128 6.03 1.88 -6.79
C SER A 128 4.96 2.98 -6.76
N GLY A 129 4.14 3.09 -7.81
CA GLY A 129 3.07 4.10 -7.83
C GLY A 129 2.00 3.88 -6.74
N LEU A 130 1.69 2.63 -6.42
CA LEU A 130 0.79 2.30 -5.31
C LEU A 130 1.41 2.66 -3.96
N GLU A 131 2.68 2.31 -3.73
CA GLU A 131 3.41 2.65 -2.50
C GLU A 131 3.46 4.16 -2.28
N ASP A 132 3.86 4.92 -3.30
CA ASP A 132 3.94 6.39 -3.24
C ASP A 132 2.59 7.02 -2.91
N MET A 133 1.52 6.59 -3.58
CA MET A 133 0.16 7.11 -3.36
C MET A 133 -0.36 6.77 -1.95
N MET A 134 -0.15 5.54 -1.49
CA MET A 134 -0.62 5.13 -0.16
C MET A 134 0.16 5.82 0.95
N PHE A 135 1.48 6.01 0.74
CA PHE A 135 2.32 6.71 1.69
C PHE A 135 1.93 8.19 1.82
N GLU A 136 1.76 8.89 0.70
CA GLU A 136 1.32 10.28 0.67
C GLU A 136 -0.06 10.46 1.33
N ALA A 137 -1.01 9.56 1.04
CA ALA A 137 -2.33 9.58 1.67
C ALA A 137 -2.24 9.39 3.20
N TYR A 138 -1.35 8.50 3.67
CA TYR A 138 -1.15 8.29 5.10
C TYR A 138 -0.50 9.50 5.78
N GLU A 139 0.51 10.10 5.16
CA GLU A 139 1.16 11.31 5.69
C GLU A 139 0.14 12.46 5.82
N ASN A 140 -0.63 12.72 4.78
CA ASN A 140 -1.66 13.75 4.78
C ASN A 140 -2.69 13.50 5.89
N MET A 141 -3.20 12.28 6.01
CA MET A 141 -4.17 11.91 7.05
C MET A 141 -3.56 12.05 8.45
N SER A 142 -2.32 11.60 8.66
CA SER A 142 -1.62 11.69 9.94
C SER A 142 -1.33 13.13 10.35
N GLU A 143 -0.95 13.97 9.38
CA GLU A 143 -0.72 15.39 9.62
C GLU A 143 -1.99 16.11 10.07
N ILE A 144 -3.13 15.86 9.40
CA ILE A 144 -4.42 16.43 9.78
C ILE A 144 -4.85 15.92 11.16
N TRP A 145 -4.66 14.64 11.44
CA TRP A 145 -4.98 14.04 12.74
C TRP A 145 -4.21 14.71 13.88
N ASN A 146 -2.90 14.85 13.73
CA ASN A 146 -2.04 15.45 14.72
C ASN A 146 -2.30 16.95 14.94
N LYS A 147 -2.69 17.67 13.88
CA LYS A 147 -2.96 19.12 13.97
C LYS A 147 -4.30 19.47 14.65
N ASN A 148 -5.29 18.61 14.53
CA ASN A 148 -6.67 18.97 14.91
C ASN A 148 -7.20 18.20 16.12
N ASP A 149 -6.37 17.36 16.76
CA ASP A 149 -6.76 16.52 17.91
C ASP A 149 -8.05 15.72 17.67
N TYR A 150 -8.19 15.18 16.45
CA TYR A 150 -9.34 14.36 16.09
C TYR A 150 -9.37 13.05 16.87
N PRO A 151 -10.56 12.54 17.23
CA PRO A 151 -10.71 11.39 18.11
C PRO A 151 -10.23 10.07 17.47
N SER A 152 -10.09 10.01 16.15
CA SER A 152 -9.65 8.81 15.44
C SER A 152 -9.13 9.12 14.03
N LEU A 153 -8.33 8.21 13.46
CA LEU A 153 -7.92 8.25 12.05
C LEU A 153 -9.13 8.21 11.10
N ARG A 154 -10.21 7.55 11.47
CA ARG A 154 -11.45 7.53 10.68
C ARG A 154 -12.02 8.93 10.52
N THR A 155 -12.13 9.70 11.61
CA THR A 155 -12.65 11.08 11.57
C THR A 155 -11.78 11.98 10.67
N THR A 156 -10.51 11.65 10.53
CA THR A 156 -9.59 12.39 9.68
C THR A 156 -9.71 11.99 8.20
N ALA A 157 -10.02 10.73 7.94
CA ALA A 157 -10.12 10.19 6.58
C ALA A 157 -11.42 10.59 5.88
N TYR A 158 -12.49 10.89 6.63
CA TYR A 158 -13.80 11.37 6.14
C TYR A 158 -13.88 12.88 6.20
#